data_53dc49b546002d29e5c063aed429b6fa
#
_entry.id   53dc49b546002d29e5c063aed429b6fa
#
_cell.length_a   1.000
_cell.length_b   1.000
_cell.length_c   1.000
_cell.angle_alpha   90.00
_cell.angle_beta   90.00
_cell.angle_gamma   90.00
#
_symmetry.space_group_name_H-M   'P 1'
#
loop_
_entity.id
_entity.type
_entity.pdbx_description
1 polymer ?
#
loop_
_entity_poly.entity_id
_entity_poly.type
_entity_poly.pdbx_seq_one_letter_code
_entity_poly.pdbx_strand_id
1 'polypeptide(L)'
;MLEHVKTQIRRFYDWGFRLIKHDFSSIDLCGLWGKDMKFFATGLPFADQTVTTAEVVLHFYEAIREAAQDAVVIGCNTFPHLLAGLAELNRTGDDTSGYDWNRTRRMGVNTLAFRMPQNRTFYMSDADCVGIRPAGDVPWALNKEWLRLLARSGAPLFVSCDPKAATPEVRATLTEAFRINAVQTDEAEPLDWLDNTCPADWKINGQTEHFHWYDELGYNAALDPEK
;
A
#
# COMPACT_ATOMS: atom_id res chain seq x y z
N MET A 1 12.55 13.62 21.12
CA MET A 1 11.63 12.82 20.29
C MET A 1 12.40 11.87 19.38
N LEU A 2 13.29 12.33 18.51
CA LEU A 2 14.03 11.45 17.57
C LEU A 2 14.80 10.32 18.28
N GLU A 3 15.49 10.60 19.37
CA GLU A 3 16.20 9.57 20.15
C GLU A 3 15.27 8.50 20.73
N HIS A 4 14.05 8.87 21.10
CA HIS A 4 13.06 7.89 21.53
C HIS A 4 12.62 6.98 20.37
N VAL A 5 12.38 7.53 19.17
CA VAL A 5 12.05 6.77 17.98
C VAL A 5 13.19 5.81 17.62
N LYS A 6 14.43 6.30 17.57
CA LYS A 6 15.61 5.46 17.33
C LYS A 6 15.70 4.30 18.33
N THR A 7 15.49 4.59 19.62
CA THR A 7 15.52 3.56 20.66
C THR A 7 14.45 2.48 20.43
N GLN A 8 13.20 2.86 20.07
CA GLN A 8 12.14 1.88 19.81
C GLN A 8 12.43 1.04 18.59
N ILE A 9 12.84 1.65 17.48
CA ILE A 9 13.15 0.93 16.23
C ILE A 9 14.35 -0.01 16.45
N ARG A 10 15.41 0.47 17.11
CA ARG A 10 16.58 -0.34 17.44
C ARG A 10 16.23 -1.56 18.27
N ARG A 11 15.35 -1.40 19.24
CA ARG A 11 14.87 -2.51 20.07
C ARG A 11 14.22 -3.62 19.25
N PHE A 12 13.38 -3.28 18.26
CA PHE A 12 12.79 -4.28 17.36
C PHE A 12 13.86 -4.96 16.50
N TYR A 13 14.81 -4.21 16.00
CA TYR A 13 15.94 -4.75 15.28
C TYR A 13 16.75 -5.74 16.13
N ASP A 14 17.08 -5.37 17.37
CA ASP A 14 17.83 -6.20 18.33
C ASP A 14 17.05 -7.48 18.71
N TRP A 15 15.71 -7.43 18.70
CA TRP A 15 14.87 -8.62 18.87
C TRP A 15 14.86 -9.55 17.64
N GLY A 16 15.52 -9.18 16.56
CA GLY A 16 15.65 -9.99 15.35
C GLY A 16 14.65 -9.68 14.25
N PHE A 17 13.78 -8.67 14.39
CA PHE A 17 12.90 -8.25 13.30
C PHE A 17 13.73 -7.62 12.18
N ARG A 18 13.45 -8.05 10.94
CA ARG A 18 14.13 -7.56 9.72
C ARG A 18 13.14 -6.94 8.72
N LEU A 19 11.87 -6.82 9.10
CA LEU A 19 10.86 -6.05 8.40
C LEU A 19 10.12 -5.22 9.45
N ILE A 20 10.18 -3.91 9.29
CA ILE A 20 9.62 -2.92 10.23
C ILE A 20 8.67 -2.02 9.46
N LYS A 21 7.38 -2.08 9.80
CA LYS A 21 6.38 -1.16 9.27
C LYS A 21 6.10 -0.07 10.30
N HIS A 22 6.22 1.20 9.89
CA HIS A 22 5.71 2.31 10.66
C HIS A 22 4.46 2.89 10.01
N ASP A 23 3.46 3.17 10.83
CA ASP A 23 2.17 3.65 10.40
C ASP A 23 1.76 4.90 11.18
N PHE A 24 1.02 5.80 10.54
CA PHE A 24 0.51 7.06 11.09
C PHE A 24 1.54 8.03 11.65
N SER A 25 2.78 7.67 11.69
CA SER A 25 3.86 8.44 12.30
C SER A 25 3.99 9.87 11.75
N SER A 26 3.76 10.07 10.45
CA SER A 26 3.77 11.41 9.84
C SER A 26 2.57 12.25 10.24
N ILE A 27 1.43 11.61 10.41
CA ILE A 27 0.18 12.25 10.80
C ILE A 27 0.25 12.67 12.26
N ASP A 28 0.81 11.81 13.13
CA ASP A 28 1.04 12.13 14.54
C ASP A 28 1.99 13.32 14.72
N LEU A 29 2.93 13.51 13.79
CA LEU A 29 3.82 14.66 13.78
C LEU A 29 3.14 15.98 13.37
N CYS A 30 2.20 15.90 12.44
CA CYS A 30 1.71 17.07 11.71
C CYS A 30 0.23 17.35 11.92
N GLY A 31 -0.52 16.52 12.62
CA GLY A 31 -1.95 16.69 12.64
C GLY A 31 -2.72 16.03 13.77
N LEU A 32 -4.01 16.29 13.74
CA LEU A 32 -5.01 15.67 14.60
C LEU A 32 -5.79 14.64 13.79
N TRP A 33 -5.99 13.44 14.37
CA TRP A 33 -6.82 12.39 13.83
C TRP A 33 -8.31 12.63 14.06
N GLY A 34 -9.13 12.15 13.14
CA GLY A 34 -10.57 12.09 13.26
C GLY A 34 -11.32 12.89 12.20
N LYS A 35 -12.60 13.15 12.42
CA LYS A 35 -13.49 13.87 11.48
C LYS A 35 -12.95 15.24 11.07
N ASP A 36 -12.13 15.84 11.91
CA ASP A 36 -11.53 17.16 11.71
C ASP A 36 -10.04 17.04 11.35
N MET A 37 -9.65 16.05 10.56
CA MET A 37 -8.25 15.88 10.11
C MET A 37 -7.70 17.20 9.56
N LYS A 38 -7.17 17.99 10.44
CA LYS A 38 -6.45 19.23 10.11
C LYS A 38 -4.97 18.87 10.06
N PHE A 39 -4.54 18.40 8.89
CA PHE A 39 -3.13 18.43 8.58
C PHE A 39 -2.71 19.89 8.60
N PHE A 40 -1.77 20.26 9.46
CA PHE A 40 -1.32 21.64 9.58
C PHE A 40 -2.31 22.57 10.30
N ALA A 41 -2.72 22.21 11.51
CA ALA A 41 -3.22 23.22 12.41
C ALA A 41 -2.16 24.33 12.48
N THR A 42 -2.50 25.52 12.04
CA THR A 42 -1.64 26.69 12.16
C THR A 42 -1.21 26.81 13.63
N GLY A 43 0.08 26.68 13.87
CA GLY A 43 0.63 26.79 15.23
C GLY A 43 1.00 25.49 15.93
N LEU A 44 1.30 24.40 15.20
CA LEU A 44 2.03 23.28 15.79
C LEU A 44 3.42 23.80 16.21
N PRO A 45 3.67 23.98 17.52
CA PRO A 45 4.96 24.48 17.98
C PRO A 45 5.92 23.30 18.02
N PHE A 46 6.61 23.03 16.93
CA PHE A 46 7.82 22.23 17.05
C PHE A 46 8.80 22.95 17.99
N ALA A 47 9.50 22.20 18.81
CA ALA A 47 10.47 22.77 19.77
C ALA A 47 11.56 23.60 19.06
N ASP A 48 11.98 23.18 17.88
CA ASP A 48 12.84 23.93 16.99
C ASP A 48 12.00 24.59 15.89
N GLN A 49 11.94 25.90 15.92
CA GLN A 49 11.20 26.70 14.93
C GLN A 49 12.10 27.28 13.84
N THR A 50 13.38 26.90 13.83
CA THR A 50 14.34 27.32 12.80
C THR A 50 14.30 26.40 11.57
N VAL A 51 13.65 25.23 11.68
CA VAL A 51 13.47 24.24 10.61
C VAL A 51 12.02 24.22 10.12
N THR A 52 11.84 23.87 8.86
CA THR A 52 10.52 23.71 8.25
C THR A 52 9.85 22.39 8.68
N THR A 53 8.53 22.29 8.54
CA THR A 53 7.80 21.03 8.77
C THR A 53 8.32 19.89 7.89
N ALA A 54 8.73 20.18 6.66
CA ALA A 54 9.31 19.19 5.76
C ALA A 54 10.63 18.63 6.30
N GLU A 55 11.49 19.49 6.82
CA GLU A 55 12.74 19.06 7.47
C GLU A 55 12.48 18.24 8.72
N VAL A 56 11.49 18.60 9.54
CA VAL A 56 11.11 17.79 10.72
C VAL A 56 10.68 16.37 10.30
N VAL A 57 9.86 16.26 9.26
CA VAL A 57 9.41 14.97 8.74
C VAL A 57 10.58 14.18 8.14
N LEU A 58 11.44 14.83 7.37
CA LEU A 58 12.62 14.21 6.77
C LEU A 58 13.54 13.63 7.86
N HIS A 59 13.91 14.44 8.86
CA HIS A 59 14.74 13.98 9.98
C HIS A 59 14.11 12.82 10.76
N PHE A 60 12.76 12.79 10.82
CA PHE A 60 12.06 11.67 11.42
C PHE A 60 12.23 10.37 10.62
N TYR A 61 12.11 10.42 9.29
CA TYR A 61 12.33 9.25 8.44
C TYR A 61 13.79 8.81 8.43
N GLU A 62 14.71 9.74 8.41
CA GLU A 62 16.16 9.48 8.55
C GLU A 62 16.47 8.75 9.87
N ALA A 63 15.84 9.19 10.98
CA ALA A 63 15.99 8.53 12.27
C ALA A 63 15.46 7.10 12.30
N ILE A 64 14.34 6.84 11.62
CA ILE A 64 13.80 5.48 11.46
C ILE A 64 14.78 4.64 10.64
N ARG A 65 15.25 5.15 9.48
CA ARG A 65 16.18 4.42 8.62
C ARG A 65 17.49 4.09 9.31
N GLU A 66 18.09 5.05 9.99
CA GLU A 66 19.33 4.87 10.74
C GLU A 66 19.18 3.77 11.81
N ALA A 67 18.08 3.81 12.57
CA ALA A 67 17.83 2.85 13.64
C ALA A 67 17.48 1.45 13.13
N ALA A 68 16.82 1.35 11.99
CA ALA A 68 16.43 0.08 11.36
C ALA A 68 17.62 -0.66 10.71
N GLN A 69 18.77 -0.01 10.52
CA GLN A 69 19.96 -0.59 9.90
C GLN A 69 19.68 -1.25 8.54
N ASP A 70 19.89 -2.56 8.41
CA ASP A 70 19.64 -3.35 7.19
C ASP A 70 18.23 -3.99 7.15
N ALA A 71 17.37 -3.70 8.12
CA ALA A 71 15.99 -4.16 8.06
C ALA A 71 15.23 -3.44 6.93
N VAL A 72 14.32 -4.17 6.30
CA VAL A 72 13.35 -3.62 5.34
C VAL A 72 12.38 -2.71 6.09
N VAL A 73 12.25 -1.46 5.64
CA VAL A 73 11.31 -0.49 6.19
C VAL A 73 10.12 -0.34 5.26
N ILE A 74 8.92 -0.43 5.81
CA ILE A 74 7.66 -0.12 5.13
C ILE A 74 7.08 1.15 5.74
N GLY A 75 6.94 2.19 4.92
CA GLY A 75 6.18 3.39 5.28
C GLY A 75 4.69 3.20 5.02
N CYS A 76 3.86 3.68 5.94
CA CYS A 76 2.41 3.76 5.78
C CYS A 76 1.91 5.10 6.31
N ASN A 77 0.94 5.73 5.64
CA ASN A 77 0.47 7.09 5.96
C ASN A 77 1.63 8.10 6.04
N THR A 78 2.48 8.11 5.04
CA THR A 78 3.69 8.93 4.96
C THR A 78 3.53 10.09 3.99
N PHE A 79 4.52 10.98 3.98
CA PHE A 79 4.75 11.94 2.89
C PHE A 79 5.69 11.29 1.86
N PRO A 80 5.16 10.73 0.76
CA PRO A 80 5.91 9.82 -0.11
C PRO A 80 7.21 10.40 -0.66
N HIS A 81 7.19 11.67 -1.06
CA HIS A 81 8.36 12.34 -1.65
C HIS A 81 9.48 12.60 -0.63
N LEU A 82 9.15 12.72 0.66
CA LEU A 82 10.15 12.87 1.73
C LEU A 82 10.70 11.52 2.20
N LEU A 83 9.98 10.43 1.91
CA LEU A 83 10.39 9.07 2.26
C LEU A 83 11.30 8.44 1.19
N ALA A 84 11.37 9.03 -0.01
CA ALA A 84 12.12 8.49 -1.13
C ALA A 84 13.58 8.20 -0.75
N GLY A 85 14.03 6.95 -0.97
CA GLY A 85 15.37 6.49 -0.61
C GLY A 85 15.60 6.17 0.87
N LEU A 86 14.59 6.34 1.74
CA LEU A 86 14.67 6.07 3.18
C LEU A 86 13.86 4.84 3.60
N ALA A 87 13.03 4.31 2.72
CA ALA A 87 12.29 3.06 2.93
C ALA A 87 12.34 2.21 1.66
N GLU A 88 12.33 0.90 1.81
CA GLU A 88 12.28 -0.03 0.69
C GLU A 88 10.88 -0.14 0.11
N LEU A 89 9.84 -0.01 0.95
CA LEU A 89 8.44 -0.06 0.53
C LEU A 89 7.65 1.11 1.10
N ASN A 90 6.61 1.51 0.37
CA ASN A 90 5.66 2.49 0.89
C ASN A 90 4.23 2.17 0.43
N ARG A 91 3.28 2.23 1.36
CA ARG A 91 1.86 2.09 1.08
C ARG A 91 1.36 3.25 0.22
N THR A 92 0.65 2.94 -0.85
CA THR A 92 0.17 3.93 -1.83
C THR A 92 -1.27 4.36 -1.64
N GLY A 93 -2.11 3.50 -1.09
CA GLY A 93 -3.54 3.74 -0.85
C GLY A 93 -3.96 3.42 0.58
N ASP A 94 -5.25 3.50 0.83
CA ASP A 94 -5.86 3.08 2.09
C ASP A 94 -6.10 1.55 2.08
N ASP A 95 -6.59 1.00 3.20
CA ASP A 95 -6.77 -0.45 3.39
C ASP A 95 -7.71 -1.08 2.37
N THR A 96 -7.26 -2.17 1.77
CA THR A 96 -8.05 -2.99 0.83
C THR A 96 -8.63 -4.25 1.44
N SER A 97 -8.49 -4.45 2.68
CA SER A 97 -8.86 -5.53 3.65
C SER A 97 -9.89 -6.60 3.24
N GLY A 98 -10.49 -6.55 2.04
CA GLY A 98 -11.45 -7.54 1.54
C GLY A 98 -12.89 -7.40 2.07
N TYR A 99 -13.23 -6.27 2.70
CA TYR A 99 -14.59 -5.99 3.18
C TYR A 99 -15.48 -5.30 2.14
N ASP A 100 -14.87 -4.47 1.29
CA ASP A 100 -15.56 -3.62 0.33
C ASP A 100 -14.80 -3.62 -1.00
N TRP A 101 -15.49 -4.07 -2.05
CA TRP A 101 -14.91 -4.12 -3.39
C TRP A 101 -14.66 -2.73 -3.98
N ASN A 102 -15.55 -1.76 -3.71
CA ASN A 102 -15.33 -0.38 -4.16
C ASN A 102 -14.07 0.21 -3.55
N ARG A 103 -13.82 -0.11 -2.27
CA ARG A 103 -12.59 0.31 -1.59
C ARG A 103 -11.36 -0.35 -2.21
N THR A 104 -11.40 -1.65 -2.52
CA THR A 104 -10.32 -2.35 -3.20
C THR A 104 -10.02 -1.74 -4.58
N ARG A 105 -11.05 -1.40 -5.35
CA ARG A 105 -10.87 -0.72 -6.64
C ARG A 105 -10.21 0.64 -6.51
N ARG A 106 -10.69 1.48 -5.58
CA ARG A 106 -10.19 2.86 -5.40
C ARG A 106 -8.84 2.91 -4.70
N MET A 107 -8.62 2.06 -3.69
CA MET A 107 -7.43 2.11 -2.85
C MET A 107 -6.36 1.08 -3.25
N GLY A 108 -6.73 0.06 -4.00
CA GLY A 108 -5.83 -0.93 -4.58
C GLY A 108 -5.56 -0.64 -6.05
N VAL A 109 -6.52 -0.93 -6.92
CA VAL A 109 -6.31 -0.88 -8.39
C VAL A 109 -5.99 0.54 -8.87
N ASN A 110 -6.78 1.54 -8.47
CA ASN A 110 -6.55 2.93 -8.86
C ASN A 110 -5.18 3.41 -8.35
N THR A 111 -4.88 3.25 -7.06
CA THR A 111 -3.62 3.77 -6.52
C THR A 111 -2.42 3.01 -7.07
N LEU A 112 -2.52 1.71 -7.33
CA LEU A 112 -1.49 0.96 -8.03
C LEU A 112 -1.20 1.59 -9.39
N ALA A 113 -2.24 1.77 -10.20
CA ALA A 113 -2.10 2.33 -11.55
C ALA A 113 -1.43 3.72 -11.55
N PHE A 114 -1.94 4.63 -10.74
CA PHE A 114 -1.46 6.03 -10.74
C PHE A 114 -0.14 6.22 -9.97
N ARG A 115 0.32 5.21 -9.24
CA ARG A 115 1.60 5.22 -8.52
C ARG A 115 2.69 4.35 -9.16
N MET A 116 2.38 3.61 -10.24
CA MET A 116 3.39 2.82 -10.95
C MET A 116 4.65 3.62 -11.33
N PRO A 117 4.58 4.89 -11.76
CA PRO A 117 5.79 5.68 -12.04
C PRO A 117 6.71 5.91 -10.82
N GLN A 118 6.22 5.71 -9.60
CA GLN A 118 7.02 5.79 -8.37
C GLN A 118 7.61 4.44 -7.95
N ASN A 119 7.02 3.34 -8.46
CA ASN A 119 7.47 2.00 -8.12
C ASN A 119 8.93 1.81 -8.53
N ARG A 120 9.73 1.23 -7.66
CA ARG A 120 11.17 1.01 -7.83
C ARG A 120 12.01 2.26 -8.14
N THR A 121 11.38 3.44 -8.23
CA THR A 121 12.08 4.73 -8.38
C THR A 121 12.31 5.38 -7.03
N PHE A 122 11.28 5.52 -6.23
CA PHE A 122 11.37 6.06 -4.87
C PHE A 122 11.46 4.93 -3.84
N TYR A 123 10.67 3.90 -4.01
CA TYR A 123 10.49 2.71 -3.19
C TYR A 123 9.69 1.68 -3.99
N MET A 124 9.48 0.48 -3.46
CA MET A 124 8.49 -0.45 -4.01
C MET A 124 7.09 -0.03 -3.51
N SER A 125 6.16 0.16 -4.45
CA SER A 125 4.80 0.63 -4.16
C SER A 125 3.95 -0.50 -3.56
N ASP A 126 3.61 -0.40 -2.27
CA ASP A 126 2.71 -1.33 -1.58
C ASP A 126 1.26 -0.90 -1.83
N ALA A 127 0.55 -1.65 -2.66
CA ALA A 127 -0.87 -1.43 -2.96
C ALA A 127 -1.82 -2.07 -1.93
N ASP A 128 -1.31 -2.37 -0.74
CA ASP A 128 -1.95 -3.14 0.32
C ASP A 128 -2.18 -4.61 -0.04
N CYS A 129 -3.06 -5.28 0.67
CA CYS A 129 -3.20 -6.72 0.59
C CYS A 129 -4.40 -7.15 -0.27
N VAL A 130 -4.33 -8.39 -0.76
CA VAL A 130 -5.52 -9.12 -1.18
C VAL A 130 -6.20 -9.66 0.06
N GLY A 131 -7.31 -9.05 0.44
CA GLY A 131 -8.09 -9.44 1.62
C GLY A 131 -9.05 -10.57 1.30
N ILE A 132 -8.85 -11.76 1.85
CA ILE A 132 -9.67 -12.96 1.60
C ILE A 132 -10.39 -13.34 2.88
N ARG A 133 -11.73 -13.29 2.84
CA ARG A 133 -12.60 -13.50 4.00
C ARG A 133 -13.61 -14.59 3.73
N PRO A 134 -14.22 -15.17 4.79
CA PRO A 134 -15.39 -16.04 4.64
C PRO A 134 -16.51 -15.33 3.89
N ALA A 135 -17.40 -16.09 3.26
CA ALA A 135 -18.45 -15.61 2.38
C ALA A 135 -19.21 -14.36 2.90
N GLY A 136 -19.36 -13.37 2.04
CA GLY A 136 -20.24 -12.22 2.25
C GLY A 136 -19.67 -10.85 1.95
N ASP A 137 -18.35 -10.66 2.02
CA ASP A 137 -17.77 -9.33 1.82
C ASP A 137 -17.40 -9.11 0.34
N VAL A 138 -16.21 -9.50 -0.07
CA VAL A 138 -15.79 -9.43 -1.48
C VAL A 138 -15.82 -10.83 -2.11
N PRO A 139 -16.56 -11.06 -3.22
CA PRO A 139 -16.56 -12.35 -3.90
C PRO A 139 -15.15 -12.81 -4.30
N TRP A 140 -14.89 -14.11 -4.13
CA TRP A 140 -13.58 -14.67 -4.49
C TRP A 140 -13.18 -14.40 -5.94
N ALA A 141 -14.14 -14.41 -6.87
CA ALA A 141 -13.87 -14.12 -8.28
C ALA A 141 -13.21 -12.73 -8.47
N LEU A 142 -13.70 -11.71 -7.76
CA LEU A 142 -13.15 -10.36 -7.82
C LEU A 142 -11.78 -10.27 -7.11
N ASN A 143 -11.66 -10.88 -5.93
CA ASN A 143 -10.37 -10.96 -5.24
C ASN A 143 -9.31 -11.71 -6.06
N LYS A 144 -9.72 -12.69 -6.84
CA LYS A 144 -8.83 -13.44 -7.76
C LYS A 144 -8.32 -12.56 -8.90
N GLU A 145 -9.15 -11.66 -9.44
CA GLU A 145 -8.71 -10.67 -10.43
C GLU A 145 -7.70 -9.69 -9.81
N TRP A 146 -7.97 -9.17 -8.61
CA TRP A 146 -7.03 -8.31 -7.90
C TRP A 146 -5.71 -9.02 -7.59
N LEU A 147 -5.77 -10.25 -7.12
CA LEU A 147 -4.60 -11.09 -6.87
C LEU A 147 -3.79 -11.32 -8.17
N ARG A 148 -4.47 -11.57 -9.29
CA ARG A 148 -3.84 -11.80 -10.59
C ARG A 148 -3.08 -10.58 -11.08
N LEU A 149 -3.64 -9.39 -10.93
CA LEU A 149 -2.95 -8.14 -11.29
C LEU A 149 -1.77 -7.92 -10.35
N LEU A 150 -2.00 -7.94 -9.04
CA LEU A 150 -0.97 -7.60 -8.05
C LEU A 150 0.24 -8.55 -8.12
N ALA A 151 0.00 -9.86 -8.29
CA ALA A 151 1.07 -10.84 -8.44
C ALA A 151 1.98 -10.58 -9.65
N ARG A 152 1.48 -9.89 -10.67
CA ARG A 152 2.15 -9.66 -11.95
C ARG A 152 2.49 -8.20 -12.23
N SER A 153 2.20 -7.32 -11.28
CA SER A 153 2.41 -5.87 -11.45
C SER A 153 3.87 -5.44 -11.27
N GLY A 154 4.71 -6.27 -10.68
CA GLY A 154 6.05 -5.87 -10.24
C GLY A 154 6.06 -5.13 -8.89
N ALA A 155 4.90 -4.96 -8.27
CA ALA A 155 4.75 -4.48 -6.89
C ALA A 155 4.83 -5.65 -5.89
N PRO A 156 5.12 -5.40 -4.60
CA PRO A 156 5.07 -6.42 -3.56
C PRO A 156 3.68 -7.03 -3.43
N LEU A 157 3.60 -8.34 -3.21
CA LEU A 157 2.35 -9.05 -2.97
C LEU A 157 2.14 -9.30 -1.49
N PHE A 158 1.17 -8.63 -0.90
CA PHE A 158 0.67 -8.90 0.44
C PHE A 158 -0.71 -9.57 0.40
N VAL A 159 -0.94 -10.49 1.32
CA VAL A 159 -2.20 -11.23 1.43
C VAL A 159 -2.66 -11.25 2.88
N SER A 160 -3.92 -10.92 3.11
CA SER A 160 -4.61 -11.09 4.39
C SER A 160 -5.72 -12.12 4.20
N CYS A 161 -5.49 -13.37 4.63
CA CYS A 161 -6.42 -14.47 4.43
C CYS A 161 -6.95 -15.00 5.78
N ASP A 162 -8.25 -14.91 5.98
CA ASP A 162 -8.88 -15.59 7.11
C ASP A 162 -8.69 -17.11 6.95
N PRO A 163 -8.21 -17.82 7.99
CA PRO A 163 -8.02 -19.27 7.91
C PRO A 163 -9.28 -20.05 7.48
N LYS A 164 -10.47 -19.54 7.81
CA LYS A 164 -11.76 -20.15 7.41
C LYS A 164 -12.06 -19.98 5.92
N ALA A 165 -11.50 -18.97 5.28
CA ALA A 165 -11.64 -18.71 3.85
C ALA A 165 -10.58 -19.47 3.00
N ALA A 166 -9.58 -20.05 3.63
CA ALA A 166 -8.46 -20.71 2.97
C ALA A 166 -8.82 -22.12 2.45
N THR A 167 -9.76 -22.17 1.50
CA THR A 167 -10.14 -23.42 0.79
C THR A 167 -8.96 -24.00 0.00
N PRO A 168 -9.01 -25.25 -0.44
CA PRO A 168 -7.99 -25.83 -1.31
C PRO A 168 -7.73 -25.01 -2.58
N GLU A 169 -8.77 -24.47 -3.21
CA GLU A 169 -8.68 -23.60 -4.39
C GLU A 169 -7.93 -22.31 -4.04
N VAL A 170 -8.34 -21.61 -2.97
CA VAL A 170 -7.70 -20.37 -2.52
C VAL A 170 -6.22 -20.61 -2.24
N ARG A 171 -5.87 -21.68 -1.51
CA ARG A 171 -4.48 -22.02 -1.22
C ARG A 171 -3.65 -22.27 -2.48
N ALA A 172 -4.18 -23.03 -3.43
CA ALA A 172 -3.51 -23.30 -4.69
C ALA A 172 -3.27 -22.02 -5.49
N THR A 173 -4.29 -21.17 -5.59
CA THR A 173 -4.21 -19.88 -6.30
C THR A 173 -3.20 -18.94 -5.63
N LEU A 174 -3.19 -18.85 -4.30
CA LEU A 174 -2.20 -18.04 -3.56
C LEU A 174 -0.77 -18.55 -3.75
N THR A 175 -0.59 -19.87 -3.70
CA THR A 175 0.74 -20.48 -3.94
C THR A 175 1.28 -20.11 -5.31
N GLU A 176 0.43 -20.19 -6.34
CA GLU A 176 0.83 -19.80 -7.69
C GLU A 176 1.07 -18.29 -7.82
N ALA A 177 0.24 -17.46 -7.19
CA ALA A 177 0.43 -16.01 -7.19
C ALA A 177 1.76 -15.59 -6.54
N PHE A 178 2.12 -16.17 -5.40
CA PHE A 178 3.42 -15.93 -4.76
C PHE A 178 4.58 -16.42 -5.63
N ARG A 179 4.43 -17.59 -6.30
CA ARG A 179 5.44 -18.09 -7.22
C ARG A 179 5.69 -17.15 -8.40
N ILE A 180 4.62 -16.60 -8.97
CA ILE A 180 4.68 -15.61 -10.05
C ILE A 180 5.35 -14.33 -9.55
N ASN A 181 4.87 -13.77 -8.44
CA ASN A 181 5.39 -12.51 -7.90
C ASN A 181 6.88 -12.60 -7.53
N ALA A 182 7.34 -13.74 -7.01
CA ALA A 182 8.72 -13.94 -6.62
C ALA A 182 9.72 -13.84 -7.79
N VAL A 183 9.28 -14.03 -9.03
CA VAL A 183 10.11 -13.96 -10.24
C VAL A 183 9.71 -12.80 -11.17
N GLN A 184 8.71 -12.02 -10.81
CA GLN A 184 8.23 -10.89 -11.62
C GLN A 184 9.24 -9.73 -11.56
N THR A 185 9.89 -9.46 -12.66
CA THR A 185 10.90 -8.39 -12.79
C THR A 185 10.35 -7.15 -13.50
N ASP A 186 9.44 -7.36 -14.44
CA ASP A 186 8.84 -6.28 -15.22
C ASP A 186 7.72 -5.59 -14.45
N GLU A 187 7.53 -4.31 -14.69
CA GLU A 187 6.44 -3.54 -14.15
C GLU A 187 5.24 -3.58 -15.10
N ALA A 188 4.04 -3.72 -14.55
CA ALA A 188 2.82 -3.60 -15.32
C ALA A 188 2.56 -2.13 -15.66
N GLU A 189 2.06 -1.87 -16.86
CA GLU A 189 1.72 -0.54 -17.35
C GLU A 189 0.20 -0.45 -17.55
N PRO A 190 -0.51 0.45 -16.82
CA PRO A 190 -1.92 0.69 -17.09
C PRO A 190 -2.09 1.44 -18.42
N LEU A 191 -2.93 0.93 -19.32
CA LEU A 191 -3.05 1.48 -20.68
C LEU A 191 -4.19 2.49 -20.83
N ASP A 192 -5.28 2.31 -20.09
CA ASP A 192 -6.49 3.15 -20.15
C ASP A 192 -6.64 4.13 -18.96
N TRP A 193 -5.56 4.39 -18.22
CA TRP A 193 -5.58 5.19 -16.99
C TRP A 193 -5.94 6.68 -17.18
N LEU A 194 -5.80 7.20 -18.38
CA LEU A 194 -6.21 8.59 -18.68
C LEU A 194 -7.73 8.70 -18.87
N ASP A 195 -8.39 7.62 -19.22
CA ASP A 195 -9.82 7.57 -19.51
C ASP A 195 -10.62 6.83 -18.41
N ASN A 196 -9.93 6.05 -17.57
CA ASN A 196 -10.54 5.19 -16.58
C ASN A 196 -9.83 5.31 -15.22
N THR A 197 -10.57 5.71 -14.19
CA THR A 197 -10.04 5.82 -12.82
C THR A 197 -9.72 4.47 -12.18
N CYS A 198 -10.22 3.36 -12.77
CA CYS A 198 -9.91 2.01 -12.35
C CYS A 198 -9.48 1.22 -13.60
N PRO A 199 -8.24 1.39 -14.07
CA PRO A 199 -7.76 0.85 -15.32
C PRO A 199 -7.99 -0.66 -15.44
N ALA A 200 -8.60 -1.05 -16.55
CA ALA A 200 -8.91 -2.44 -16.85
C ALA A 200 -7.90 -3.07 -17.84
N ASP A 201 -7.31 -2.26 -18.70
CA ASP A 201 -6.33 -2.70 -19.68
C ASP A 201 -4.91 -2.46 -19.18
N TRP A 202 -4.14 -3.51 -19.08
CA TRP A 202 -2.77 -3.48 -18.58
C TRP A 202 -1.81 -4.19 -19.52
N LYS A 203 -0.64 -3.63 -19.72
CA LYS A 203 0.46 -4.31 -20.37
C LYS A 203 1.31 -5.02 -19.33
N ILE A 204 1.40 -6.32 -19.41
CA ILE A 204 2.13 -7.19 -18.49
C ILE A 204 3.05 -8.10 -19.29
N ASN A 205 4.34 -8.07 -19.02
CA ASN A 205 5.35 -8.86 -19.74
C ASN A 205 5.21 -8.70 -21.28
N GLY A 206 4.96 -7.47 -21.72
CA GLY A 206 4.81 -7.14 -23.16
C GLY A 206 3.47 -7.49 -23.79
N GLN A 207 2.53 -8.08 -23.07
CA GLN A 207 1.20 -8.45 -23.56
C GLN A 207 0.11 -7.61 -22.91
N THR A 208 -0.89 -7.22 -23.69
CA THR A 208 -2.07 -6.55 -23.15
C THR A 208 -3.02 -7.56 -22.55
N GLU A 209 -3.43 -7.31 -21.32
CA GLU A 209 -4.41 -8.11 -20.59
C GLU A 209 -5.55 -7.22 -20.10
N HIS A 210 -6.77 -7.75 -20.17
CA HIS A 210 -7.95 -7.12 -19.62
C HIS A 210 -8.35 -7.71 -18.29
N PHE A 211 -8.72 -6.85 -17.33
CA PHE A 211 -9.20 -7.21 -16.01
C PHE A 211 -10.64 -6.78 -15.82
N HIS A 212 -11.44 -7.63 -15.16
CA HIS A 212 -12.86 -7.41 -14.94
C HIS A 212 -13.09 -6.90 -13.51
N TRP A 213 -13.12 -5.57 -13.35
CA TRP A 213 -13.33 -4.95 -12.04
C TRP A 213 -14.80 -4.84 -11.64
N TYR A 214 -15.71 -5.19 -12.54
CA TYR A 214 -17.16 -5.09 -12.35
C TYR A 214 -17.76 -6.44 -12.69
N ASP A 215 -18.61 -6.98 -11.80
CA ASP A 215 -19.36 -8.20 -12.10
C ASP A 215 -20.69 -7.88 -12.79
N GLU A 216 -21.31 -8.92 -13.39
CA GLU A 216 -22.61 -8.83 -14.05
C GLU A 216 -23.76 -8.53 -13.07
N LEU A 217 -23.54 -8.68 -11.76
CA LEU A 217 -24.52 -8.43 -10.70
C LEU A 217 -24.58 -6.96 -10.27
N GLY A 218 -23.86 -6.08 -10.99
CA GLY A 218 -23.97 -4.65 -10.74
C GLY A 218 -23.28 -4.16 -9.47
N TYR A 219 -22.21 -4.80 -9.02
CA TYR A 219 -21.19 -4.13 -8.19
C TYR A 219 -20.57 -2.94 -8.94
N ASN A 220 -21.14 -2.65 -10.03
CA ASN A 220 -21.26 -1.37 -10.64
C ASN A 220 -22.10 -0.41 -9.79
N ALA A 221 -22.15 -0.63 -8.51
CA ALA A 221 -22.63 0.42 -7.64
C ALA A 221 -21.69 1.60 -7.93
N ALA A 222 -22.05 2.20 -9.03
CA ALA A 222 -21.56 3.45 -9.46
C ALA A 222 -21.30 4.18 -8.18
N LEU A 223 -20.02 4.38 -7.82
CA LEU A 223 -19.73 5.58 -7.11
C LEU A 223 -20.96 6.04 -6.32
N ASP A 224 -21.35 5.28 -5.31
CA ASP A 224 -22.26 5.82 -4.32
C ASP A 224 -21.38 6.81 -3.54
N PRO A 225 -21.45 8.11 -3.82
CA PRO A 225 -20.60 9.08 -3.17
C PRO A 225 -20.91 9.21 -1.67
N GLU A 226 -21.90 8.47 -1.16
CA GLU A 226 -22.38 8.55 0.21
C GLU A 226 -22.17 7.31 1.07
N LYS A 227 -21.44 6.29 0.57
CA LYS A 227 -21.06 5.13 1.37
C LYS A 227 -19.58 4.99 1.58
#